data_7e9ee754b1d4cdb52e01b216b73ea6b5
#
_entry.id   7e9ee754b1d4cdb52e01b216b73ea6b5
#
_cell.length_a   1.000
_cell.length_b   1.000
_cell.length_c   1.000
_cell.angle_alpha   90.00
_cell.angle_beta   90.00
_cell.angle_gamma   90.00
#
_symmetry.space_group_name_H-M   'P 1'
#
loop_
_entity.id
_entity.type
_entity.pdbx_description
1 polymer ?
#
loop_
_entity_poly.entity_id
_entity_poly.type
_entity_poly.pdbx_seq_one_letter_code
_entity_poly.pdbx_strand_id
1 'polypeptide(L)'
;LRADNGQPFRLNVGNESHFIVNYDQTLFDDILKDSAEMAPIAQLQLLQDLRLLAEGRQINYADVVPVLAPFAKSNSNLVADALYTVAGNLKKFVTAGETSEQHLRTFFDQLSKAQVARLGWTVQPTDTNDDQLMRPTVLSAALYAKNQAAIDAAHALFQANQDQLATLPAAIRVLVLMNEVQNFGNAALYSQLLEAYRQT
;
A
#
# COMPACT_ATOMS: atom_id res chain seq x y z
N LEU A 1 13.16 -24.23 13.76
CA LEU A 1 14.56 -24.28 13.30
C LEU A 1 15.14 -22.88 13.25
N ARG A 2 16.31 -22.69 13.85
CA ARG A 2 17.07 -21.43 13.79
C ARG A 2 18.46 -21.71 13.24
N ALA A 3 19.00 -20.74 12.50
CA ALA A 3 20.39 -20.78 12.06
C ALA A 3 21.35 -20.49 13.24
N ASP A 4 22.63 -20.74 13.05
CA ASP A 4 23.66 -20.55 14.12
C ASP A 4 23.72 -19.12 14.66
N ASN A 5 23.24 -18.13 13.90
CA ASN A 5 23.15 -16.73 14.33
C ASN A 5 21.83 -16.40 15.07
N GLY A 6 21.02 -17.40 15.43
CA GLY A 6 19.74 -17.23 16.13
C GLY A 6 18.56 -16.77 15.27
N GLN A 7 18.78 -16.52 13.97
CA GLN A 7 17.72 -16.15 13.05
C GLN A 7 16.87 -17.37 12.65
N PRO A 8 15.57 -17.20 12.35
CA PRO A 8 14.75 -18.29 11.82
C PRO A 8 15.35 -18.82 10.52
N PHE A 9 15.27 -20.14 10.34
CA PHE A 9 15.73 -20.79 9.11
C PHE A 9 14.88 -20.34 7.92
N ARG A 10 15.53 -19.84 6.88
CA ARG A 10 14.88 -19.46 5.62
C ARG A 10 15.66 -20.01 4.43
N LEU A 11 14.93 -20.33 3.37
CA LEU A 11 15.49 -20.66 2.07
C LEU A 11 15.60 -19.42 1.19
N ASN A 12 16.45 -19.47 0.19
CA ASN A 12 16.64 -18.41 -0.81
C ASN A 12 16.96 -17.03 -0.18
N VAL A 13 17.77 -17.02 0.86
CA VAL A 13 18.23 -15.78 1.51
C VAL A 13 18.94 -14.91 0.48
N GLY A 14 18.52 -13.64 0.37
CA GLY A 14 19.01 -12.72 -0.66
C GLY A 14 18.21 -12.73 -1.96
N ASN A 15 17.24 -13.64 -2.12
CA ASN A 15 16.40 -13.77 -3.32
C ASN A 15 17.22 -14.03 -4.59
N GLU A 16 18.23 -14.89 -4.50
CA GLU A 16 19.17 -15.17 -5.57
C GLU A 16 18.69 -16.26 -6.56
N SER A 17 17.65 -17.00 -6.20
CA SER A 17 17.13 -18.12 -6.98
C SER A 17 15.64 -17.97 -7.27
N HIS A 18 15.22 -18.44 -8.45
CA HIS A 18 13.84 -18.34 -8.94
C HIS A 18 13.00 -19.55 -8.50
N PHE A 19 12.69 -19.65 -7.20
CA PHE A 19 11.72 -20.63 -6.70
C PHE A 19 10.86 -20.01 -5.58
N ILE A 20 9.63 -20.49 -5.45
CA ILE A 20 8.67 -20.07 -4.45
C ILE A 20 8.79 -21.06 -3.28
N VAL A 21 8.87 -20.52 -2.07
CA VAL A 21 8.98 -21.35 -0.85
C VAL A 21 7.64 -21.41 -0.15
N ASN A 22 7.13 -22.62 0.02
CA ASN A 22 5.98 -22.88 0.88
C ASN A 22 6.50 -23.52 2.18
N TYR A 23 6.57 -22.72 3.23
CA TYR A 23 6.99 -23.18 4.55
C TYR A 23 5.86 -23.91 5.26
N ASP A 24 6.19 -24.93 6.07
CA ASP A 24 5.23 -25.44 7.03
C ASP A 24 4.85 -24.37 8.07
N GLN A 25 3.69 -24.56 8.72
CA GLN A 25 3.14 -23.55 9.63
C GLN A 25 4.09 -23.20 10.77
N THR A 26 4.78 -24.18 11.33
CA THR A 26 5.69 -23.96 12.47
C THR A 26 6.87 -23.08 12.10
N LEU A 27 7.49 -23.36 10.94
CA LEU A 27 8.62 -22.57 10.45
C LEU A 27 8.16 -21.19 9.97
N PHE A 28 6.99 -21.11 9.35
CA PHE A 28 6.40 -19.86 8.92
C PHE A 28 6.11 -18.93 10.10
N ASP A 29 5.49 -19.45 11.18
CA ASP A 29 5.22 -18.68 12.40
C ASP A 29 6.52 -18.19 13.06
N ASP A 30 7.59 -18.99 13.00
CA ASP A 30 8.91 -18.57 13.53
C ASP A 30 9.54 -17.46 12.68
N ILE A 31 9.40 -17.54 11.35
CA ILE A 31 9.82 -16.47 10.42
C ILE A 31 9.04 -15.18 10.67
N LEU A 32 7.73 -15.26 10.89
CA LEU A 32 6.88 -14.08 11.09
C LEU A 32 7.22 -13.30 12.37
N LYS A 33 7.71 -13.95 13.42
CA LYS A 33 8.10 -13.27 14.66
C LYS A 33 9.18 -12.19 14.44
N ASP A 34 10.08 -12.44 13.50
CA ASP A 34 11.19 -11.57 13.18
C ASP A 34 10.99 -10.79 11.86
N SER A 35 9.80 -10.91 11.25
CA SER A 35 9.54 -10.39 9.90
C SER A 35 9.68 -8.87 9.78
N ALA A 36 9.33 -8.11 10.82
CA ALA A 36 9.47 -6.66 10.84
C ALA A 36 10.94 -6.20 10.83
N GLU A 37 11.85 -7.02 11.38
CA GLU A 37 13.28 -6.74 11.50
C GLU A 37 14.10 -7.29 10.31
N MET A 38 13.45 -8.00 9.39
CA MET A 38 14.13 -8.52 8.21
C MET A 38 14.59 -7.39 7.29
N ALA A 39 15.70 -7.62 6.57
CA ALA A 39 16.11 -6.75 5.48
C ALA A 39 14.98 -6.62 4.43
N PRO A 40 14.80 -5.44 3.79
CA PRO A 40 13.71 -5.20 2.84
C PRO A 40 13.60 -6.24 1.72
N ILE A 41 14.71 -6.74 1.20
CA ILE A 41 14.71 -7.78 0.15
C ILE A 41 14.09 -9.10 0.65
N ALA A 42 14.30 -9.44 1.91
CA ALA A 42 13.73 -10.63 2.52
C ALA A 42 12.23 -10.47 2.81
N GLN A 43 11.80 -9.27 3.22
CA GLN A 43 10.40 -8.91 3.36
C GLN A 43 9.68 -8.98 2.01
N LEU A 44 10.28 -8.39 0.98
CA LEU A 44 9.76 -8.43 -0.40
C LEU A 44 9.58 -9.87 -0.89
N GLN A 45 10.60 -10.71 -0.74
CA GLN A 45 10.54 -12.12 -1.12
C GLN A 45 9.38 -12.84 -0.45
N LEU A 46 9.24 -12.69 0.88
CA LEU A 46 8.18 -13.37 1.62
C LEU A 46 6.79 -12.93 1.17
N LEU A 47 6.58 -11.63 0.92
CA LEU A 47 5.33 -11.11 0.38
C LEU A 47 5.04 -11.62 -1.04
N GLN A 48 6.06 -11.72 -1.88
CA GLN A 48 5.92 -12.27 -3.24
C GLN A 48 5.58 -13.76 -3.22
N ASP A 49 6.26 -14.55 -2.37
CA ASP A 49 5.98 -15.97 -2.21
C ASP A 49 4.55 -16.20 -1.72
N LEU A 50 4.11 -15.47 -0.68
CA LEU A 50 2.74 -15.55 -0.18
C LEU A 50 1.70 -15.21 -1.26
N ARG A 51 1.96 -14.16 -2.03
CA ARG A 51 1.07 -13.78 -3.14
C ARG A 51 0.96 -14.90 -4.17
N LEU A 52 2.09 -15.44 -4.62
CA LEU A 52 2.12 -16.47 -5.66
C LEU A 52 1.51 -17.79 -5.17
N LEU A 53 1.75 -18.18 -3.91
CA LEU A 53 1.14 -19.34 -3.29
C LEU A 53 -0.40 -19.20 -3.21
N ALA A 54 -0.88 -17.99 -2.82
CA ALA A 54 -2.33 -17.73 -2.74
C ALA A 54 -2.97 -17.70 -4.15
N GLU A 55 -2.33 -17.05 -5.13
CA GLU A 55 -2.79 -17.04 -6.52
C GLU A 55 -2.80 -18.45 -7.12
N GLY A 56 -1.79 -19.27 -6.79
CA GLY A 56 -1.68 -20.68 -7.17
C GLY A 56 -2.55 -21.64 -6.35
N ARG A 57 -3.37 -21.12 -5.42
CA ARG A 57 -4.26 -21.91 -4.53
C ARG A 57 -3.54 -22.94 -3.66
N GLN A 58 -2.26 -22.71 -3.37
CA GLN A 58 -1.49 -23.54 -2.43
C GLN A 58 -1.77 -23.15 -0.97
N ILE A 59 -2.15 -21.89 -0.73
CA ILE A 59 -2.63 -21.35 0.55
C ILE A 59 -3.90 -20.52 0.29
N ASN A 60 -4.68 -20.24 1.33
CA ASN A 60 -5.85 -19.37 1.22
C ASN A 60 -5.44 -17.91 1.43
N TYR A 61 -6.09 -16.97 0.74
CA TYR A 61 -5.93 -15.54 1.03
C TYR A 61 -6.29 -15.18 2.48
N ALA A 62 -7.22 -15.90 3.11
CA ALA A 62 -7.57 -15.71 4.51
C ALA A 62 -6.38 -15.92 5.44
N ASP A 63 -5.46 -16.84 5.10
CA ASP A 63 -4.25 -17.12 5.88
C ASP A 63 -3.18 -16.06 5.66
N VAL A 64 -3.21 -15.35 4.52
CA VAL A 64 -2.26 -14.26 4.19
C VAL A 64 -2.61 -12.97 4.93
N VAL A 65 -3.90 -12.62 5.06
CA VAL A 65 -4.36 -11.34 5.64
C VAL A 65 -3.72 -11.02 7.00
N PRO A 66 -3.74 -11.95 8.00
CA PRO A 66 -3.20 -11.65 9.33
C PRO A 66 -1.69 -11.34 9.34
N VAL A 67 -0.96 -11.85 8.35
CA VAL A 67 0.51 -11.75 8.30
C VAL A 67 1.03 -10.48 7.62
N LEU A 68 0.15 -9.64 7.06
CA LEU A 68 0.55 -8.43 6.35
C LEU A 68 0.94 -7.26 7.27
N ALA A 69 0.37 -7.20 8.49
CA ALA A 69 0.53 -6.07 9.39
C ALA A 69 1.99 -5.72 9.77
N PRO A 70 2.90 -6.67 10.03
CA PRO A 70 4.30 -6.38 10.33
C PRO A 70 5.01 -5.59 9.22
N PHE A 71 4.69 -5.88 7.96
CA PHE A 71 5.32 -5.26 6.78
C PHE A 71 4.87 -3.81 6.55
N ALA A 72 3.73 -3.41 7.10
CA ALA A 72 3.22 -2.04 7.01
C ALA A 72 4.12 -0.99 7.69
N LYS A 73 5.07 -1.44 8.52
CA LYS A 73 6.07 -0.58 9.19
C LYS A 73 7.34 -0.38 8.36
N SER A 74 7.53 -1.13 7.29
CA SER A 74 8.72 -1.01 6.44
C SER A 74 8.80 0.37 5.80
N ASN A 75 10.02 0.93 5.78
CA ASN A 75 10.30 2.20 5.08
C ASN A 75 10.80 1.98 3.64
N SER A 76 10.77 0.75 3.14
CA SER A 76 11.12 0.43 1.76
C SER A 76 9.90 0.56 0.85
N ASN A 77 10.04 1.32 -0.25
CA ASN A 77 9.00 1.43 -1.27
C ASN A 77 8.67 0.07 -1.92
N LEU A 78 9.67 -0.79 -2.12
CA LEU A 78 9.46 -2.13 -2.70
C LEU A 78 8.59 -3.01 -1.81
N VAL A 79 8.81 -2.94 -0.50
CA VAL A 79 8.00 -3.69 0.48
C VAL A 79 6.58 -3.13 0.53
N ALA A 80 6.42 -1.80 0.53
CA ALA A 80 5.11 -1.17 0.50
C ALA A 80 4.32 -1.54 -0.76
N ASP A 81 4.94 -1.49 -1.93
CA ASP A 81 4.29 -1.87 -3.19
C ASP A 81 3.87 -3.35 -3.20
N ALA A 82 4.73 -4.24 -2.71
CA ALA A 82 4.39 -5.66 -2.58
C ALA A 82 3.23 -5.86 -1.59
N LEU A 83 3.29 -5.23 -0.41
CA LEU A 83 2.24 -5.29 0.61
C LEU A 83 0.88 -4.86 0.04
N TYR A 84 0.81 -3.68 -0.57
CA TYR A 84 -0.45 -3.17 -1.11
C TYR A 84 -0.90 -3.89 -2.39
N THR A 85 0.00 -4.54 -3.11
CA THR A 85 -0.36 -5.46 -4.19
C THR A 85 -1.08 -6.69 -3.64
N VAL A 86 -0.54 -7.32 -2.60
CA VAL A 86 -1.18 -8.47 -1.93
C VAL A 86 -2.54 -8.07 -1.33
N ALA A 87 -2.58 -6.98 -0.55
CA ALA A 87 -3.81 -6.46 0.03
C ALA A 87 -4.84 -6.08 -1.06
N GLY A 88 -4.38 -5.50 -2.17
CA GLY A 88 -5.21 -5.12 -3.31
C GLY A 88 -5.91 -6.30 -3.99
N ASN A 89 -5.29 -7.48 -4.00
CA ASN A 89 -5.91 -8.70 -4.51
C ASN A 89 -7.17 -9.10 -3.75
N LEU A 90 -7.30 -8.70 -2.48
CA LEU A 90 -8.49 -8.98 -1.67
C LEU A 90 -9.75 -8.27 -2.20
N LYS A 91 -9.58 -7.19 -3.00
CA LYS A 91 -10.71 -6.49 -3.66
C LYS A 91 -11.52 -7.41 -4.58
N LYS A 92 -10.93 -8.51 -5.07
CA LYS A 92 -11.61 -9.50 -5.90
C LYS A 92 -12.67 -10.32 -5.14
N PHE A 93 -12.61 -10.32 -3.81
CA PHE A 93 -13.46 -11.12 -2.92
C PHE A 93 -14.53 -10.31 -2.19
N VAL A 94 -14.62 -9.01 -2.45
CA VAL A 94 -15.59 -8.13 -1.82
C VAL A 94 -16.54 -7.53 -2.85
N THR A 95 -17.77 -7.29 -2.44
CA THR A 95 -18.79 -6.60 -3.25
C THR A 95 -18.87 -5.14 -2.82
N ALA A 96 -18.86 -4.23 -3.77
CA ALA A 96 -18.97 -2.80 -3.51
C ALA A 96 -20.26 -2.45 -2.74
N GLY A 97 -20.13 -1.67 -1.67
CA GLY A 97 -21.22 -1.24 -0.81
C GLY A 97 -21.60 -2.22 0.28
N GLU A 98 -21.06 -3.44 0.30
CA GLU A 98 -21.35 -4.45 1.32
C GLU A 98 -20.41 -4.38 2.53
N THR A 99 -20.77 -5.09 3.60
CA THR A 99 -19.98 -5.20 4.85
C THR A 99 -18.56 -5.74 4.59
N SER A 100 -18.42 -6.67 3.63
CA SER A 100 -17.12 -7.21 3.21
C SER A 100 -16.18 -6.12 2.72
N GLU A 101 -16.67 -5.16 1.93
CA GLU A 101 -15.88 -4.02 1.50
C GLU A 101 -15.52 -3.10 2.67
N GLN A 102 -16.44 -2.88 3.61
CA GLN A 102 -16.18 -2.06 4.80
C GLN A 102 -15.06 -2.65 5.67
N HIS A 103 -15.06 -3.98 5.87
CA HIS A 103 -13.96 -4.66 6.55
C HIS A 103 -12.64 -4.50 5.83
N LEU A 104 -12.64 -4.63 4.50
CA LEU A 104 -11.42 -4.43 3.71
C LEU A 104 -10.92 -2.98 3.78
N ARG A 105 -11.80 -1.99 3.76
CA ARG A 105 -11.44 -0.57 3.96
C ARG A 105 -10.82 -0.32 5.33
N THR A 106 -11.40 -0.90 6.39
CA THR A 106 -10.84 -0.84 7.74
C THR A 106 -9.45 -1.45 7.81
N PHE A 107 -9.25 -2.57 7.13
CA PHE A 107 -7.93 -3.21 7.03
C PHE A 107 -6.91 -2.32 6.30
N PHE A 108 -7.28 -1.71 5.18
CA PHE A 108 -6.41 -0.75 4.48
C PHE A 108 -6.07 0.47 5.33
N ASP A 109 -7.02 0.98 6.12
CA ASP A 109 -6.77 2.08 7.07
C ASP A 109 -5.71 1.68 8.10
N GLN A 110 -5.86 0.50 8.70
CA GLN A 110 -4.90 -0.03 9.67
C GLN A 110 -3.49 -0.19 9.08
N LEU A 111 -3.39 -0.71 7.86
CA LEU A 111 -2.11 -0.88 7.18
C LEU A 111 -1.44 0.46 6.83
N SER A 112 -2.21 1.45 6.38
CA SER A 112 -1.66 2.70 5.88
C SER A 112 -1.39 3.76 6.95
N LYS A 113 -2.11 3.72 8.07
CA LYS A 113 -2.17 4.76 9.10
C LYS A 113 -0.79 5.29 9.55
N ALA A 114 0.14 4.41 9.88
CA ALA A 114 1.45 4.81 10.39
C ALA A 114 2.28 5.54 9.32
N GLN A 115 2.28 5.03 8.09
CA GLN A 115 3.04 5.61 6.99
C GLN A 115 2.37 6.90 6.46
N VAL A 116 1.04 6.99 6.47
CA VAL A 116 0.32 8.24 6.16
C VAL A 116 0.72 9.34 7.14
N ALA A 117 0.74 9.02 8.45
CA ALA A 117 1.13 9.99 9.48
C ALA A 117 2.60 10.45 9.33
N ARG A 118 3.49 9.54 8.92
CA ARG A 118 4.92 9.83 8.72
C ARG A 118 5.18 10.63 7.44
N LEU A 119 4.61 10.21 6.32
CA LEU A 119 4.93 10.76 4.99
C LEU A 119 4.13 12.02 4.66
N GLY A 120 2.87 12.09 5.09
CA GLY A 120 1.96 13.17 4.73
C GLY A 120 1.79 13.34 3.22
N TRP A 121 1.18 14.45 2.83
CA TRP A 121 0.90 14.80 1.43
C TRP A 121 2.01 15.64 0.78
N THR A 122 2.91 16.22 1.56
CA THR A 122 3.96 17.12 1.09
C THR A 122 5.33 16.48 1.26
N VAL A 123 6.16 16.57 0.22
CA VAL A 123 7.56 16.14 0.28
C VAL A 123 8.31 17.01 1.28
N GLN A 124 9.04 16.39 2.18
CA GLN A 124 9.87 17.05 3.17
C GLN A 124 11.35 17.01 2.76
N PRO A 125 12.16 17.98 3.16
CA PRO A 125 13.59 17.96 2.85
C PRO A 125 14.37 16.76 3.40
N THR A 126 13.78 16.07 4.40
CA THR A 126 14.35 14.88 5.05
C THR A 126 13.89 13.57 4.40
N ASP A 127 12.99 13.63 3.41
CA ASP A 127 12.46 12.44 2.76
C ASP A 127 13.55 11.72 1.95
N THR A 128 13.64 10.44 2.16
CA THR A 128 14.47 9.56 1.34
C THR A 128 13.85 9.33 -0.03
N ASN A 129 14.59 8.72 -0.93
CA ASN A 129 14.07 8.30 -2.24
C ASN A 129 12.91 7.30 -2.08
N ASP A 130 13.06 6.35 -1.16
CA ASP A 130 12.01 5.38 -0.82
C ASP A 130 10.74 6.08 -0.30
N ASP A 131 10.87 7.11 0.54
CA ASP A 131 9.73 7.88 1.05
C ASP A 131 8.95 8.56 -0.08
N GLN A 132 9.66 9.17 -1.03
CA GLN A 132 9.02 9.84 -2.16
C GLN A 132 8.29 8.85 -3.08
N LEU A 133 8.89 7.68 -3.34
CA LEU A 133 8.29 6.63 -4.16
C LEU A 133 7.11 5.93 -3.47
N MET A 134 7.19 5.71 -2.15
CA MET A 134 6.16 5.03 -1.36
C MET A 134 4.93 5.91 -1.11
N ARG A 135 5.11 7.23 -1.01
CA ARG A 135 4.03 8.18 -0.66
C ARG A 135 2.75 7.98 -1.46
N PRO A 136 2.75 7.96 -2.81
CA PRO A 136 1.52 7.78 -3.57
C PRO A 136 0.83 6.44 -3.29
N THR A 137 1.58 5.35 -3.12
CA THR A 137 1.03 4.03 -2.80
C THR A 137 0.29 4.05 -1.46
N VAL A 138 0.91 4.61 -0.42
CA VAL A 138 0.33 4.71 0.92
C VAL A 138 -0.89 5.63 0.95
N LEU A 139 -0.82 6.80 0.30
CA LEU A 139 -1.94 7.74 0.22
C LEU A 139 -3.12 7.16 -0.58
N SER A 140 -2.85 6.42 -1.65
CA SER A 140 -3.88 5.69 -2.40
C SER A 140 -4.61 4.68 -1.52
N ALA A 141 -3.86 3.96 -0.66
CA ALA A 141 -4.44 3.01 0.29
C ALA A 141 -5.36 3.71 1.31
N ALA A 142 -4.95 4.86 1.84
CA ALA A 142 -5.77 5.65 2.76
C ALA A 142 -7.04 6.21 2.11
N LEU A 143 -6.95 6.67 0.86
CA LEU A 143 -8.12 7.13 0.10
C LEU A 143 -9.08 5.97 -0.19
N TYR A 144 -8.57 4.79 -0.56
CA TYR A 144 -9.40 3.60 -0.72
C TYR A 144 -10.10 3.22 0.60
N ALA A 145 -9.39 3.34 1.71
CA ALA A 145 -9.94 3.10 3.06
C ALA A 145 -11.06 4.08 3.44
N LYS A 146 -11.28 5.15 2.66
CA LYS A 146 -12.17 6.27 3.01
C LYS A 146 -11.74 6.95 4.32
N ASN A 147 -10.42 7.04 4.56
CA ASN A 147 -9.88 7.78 5.69
C ASN A 147 -10.22 9.26 5.53
N GLN A 148 -11.03 9.82 6.46
CA GLN A 148 -11.54 11.18 6.32
C GLN A 148 -10.42 12.22 6.31
N ALA A 149 -9.41 12.08 7.14
CA ALA A 149 -8.28 13.01 7.17
C ALA A 149 -7.50 13.01 5.83
N ALA A 150 -7.36 11.84 5.18
CA ALA A 150 -6.72 11.74 3.88
C ALA A 150 -7.59 12.39 2.78
N ILE A 151 -8.92 12.21 2.82
CA ILE A 151 -9.87 12.84 1.91
C ILE A 151 -9.82 14.36 2.04
N ASP A 152 -9.88 14.88 3.26
CA ASP A 152 -9.89 16.31 3.55
C ASP A 152 -8.56 16.97 3.13
N ALA A 153 -7.43 16.30 3.38
CA ALA A 153 -6.12 16.80 2.97
C ALA A 153 -5.96 16.85 1.44
N ALA A 154 -6.45 15.83 0.73
CA ALA A 154 -6.46 15.83 -0.74
C ALA A 154 -7.36 16.93 -1.29
N HIS A 155 -8.55 17.13 -0.69
CA HIS A 155 -9.46 18.21 -1.06
C HIS A 155 -8.81 19.60 -0.84
N ALA A 156 -8.17 19.83 0.30
CA ALA A 156 -7.47 21.08 0.57
C ALA A 156 -6.36 21.36 -0.46
N LEU A 157 -5.62 20.32 -0.86
CA LEU A 157 -4.61 20.44 -1.92
C LEU A 157 -5.24 20.79 -3.29
N PHE A 158 -6.37 20.19 -3.63
CA PHE A 158 -7.11 20.55 -4.84
C PHE A 158 -7.53 22.03 -4.79
N GLN A 159 -8.19 22.47 -3.73
CA GLN A 159 -8.66 23.85 -3.56
C GLN A 159 -7.52 24.88 -3.65
N ALA A 160 -6.36 24.57 -3.06
CA ALA A 160 -5.20 25.45 -3.11
C ALA A 160 -4.56 25.57 -4.50
N ASN A 161 -4.82 24.63 -5.41
CA ASN A 161 -4.19 24.55 -6.73
C ASN A 161 -5.21 24.54 -7.89
N GLN A 162 -6.49 24.80 -7.63
CA GLN A 162 -7.56 24.62 -8.62
C GLN A 162 -7.38 25.44 -9.90
N ASP A 163 -6.72 26.59 -9.82
CA ASP A 163 -6.46 27.45 -10.98
C ASP A 163 -5.22 27.02 -11.79
N GLN A 164 -4.35 26.19 -11.19
CA GLN A 164 -3.11 25.73 -11.79
C GLN A 164 -2.83 24.28 -11.40
N LEU A 165 -3.65 23.34 -11.83
CA LEU A 165 -3.54 21.92 -11.48
C LEU A 165 -2.18 21.29 -11.83
N ALA A 166 -1.46 21.86 -12.80
CA ALA A 166 -0.11 21.44 -13.15
C ALA A 166 0.93 21.67 -12.04
N THR A 167 0.67 22.56 -11.08
CA THR A 167 1.56 22.83 -9.94
C THR A 167 1.49 21.73 -8.86
N LEU A 168 0.44 20.92 -8.85
CA LEU A 168 0.38 19.75 -8.00
C LEU A 168 1.54 18.80 -8.31
N PRO A 169 2.25 18.28 -7.29
CA PRO A 169 3.32 17.30 -7.49
C PRO A 169 2.83 16.12 -8.33
N ALA A 170 3.58 15.77 -9.39
CA ALA A 170 3.18 14.75 -10.34
C ALA A 170 2.82 13.40 -9.68
N ALA A 171 3.58 13.02 -8.64
CA ALA A 171 3.40 11.76 -7.93
C ALA A 171 2.03 11.60 -7.24
N ILE A 172 1.41 12.70 -6.81
CA ILE A 172 0.12 12.67 -6.09
C ILE A 172 -1.01 13.35 -6.85
N ARG A 173 -0.74 14.00 -7.97
CA ARG A 173 -1.74 14.77 -8.75
C ARG A 173 -2.95 13.93 -9.08
N VAL A 174 -2.74 12.72 -9.60
CA VAL A 174 -3.83 11.81 -9.95
C VAL A 174 -4.68 11.45 -8.73
N LEU A 175 -4.06 11.21 -7.57
CA LEU A 175 -4.79 10.90 -6.34
C LEU A 175 -5.66 12.06 -5.88
N VAL A 176 -5.13 13.29 -5.92
CA VAL A 176 -5.87 14.51 -5.57
C VAL A 176 -7.07 14.70 -6.50
N LEU A 177 -6.86 14.58 -7.82
CA LEU A 177 -7.95 14.72 -8.79
C LEU A 177 -9.00 13.61 -8.66
N MET A 178 -8.59 12.36 -8.48
CA MET A 178 -9.53 11.24 -8.26
C MET A 178 -10.33 11.43 -6.98
N ASN A 179 -9.69 11.88 -5.88
CA ASN A 179 -10.38 12.17 -4.63
C ASN A 179 -11.46 13.26 -4.83
N GLU A 180 -11.10 14.32 -5.53
CA GLU A 180 -12.02 15.44 -5.80
C GLU A 180 -13.24 14.96 -6.61
N VAL A 181 -13.02 14.23 -7.69
CA VAL A 181 -14.11 13.69 -8.51
C VAL A 181 -14.99 12.71 -7.73
N GLN A 182 -14.40 11.82 -6.94
CA GLN A 182 -15.15 10.77 -6.24
C GLN A 182 -15.95 11.27 -5.04
N ASN A 183 -15.46 12.27 -4.32
CA ASN A 183 -16.06 12.70 -3.06
C ASN A 183 -16.75 14.08 -3.14
N PHE A 184 -16.36 14.92 -4.11
CA PHE A 184 -16.85 16.31 -4.27
C PHE A 184 -17.37 16.59 -5.70
N GLY A 185 -17.47 15.56 -6.53
CA GLY A 185 -17.85 15.66 -7.95
C GLY A 185 -19.20 16.32 -8.18
N ASN A 186 -19.23 17.30 -9.09
CA ASN A 186 -20.43 17.99 -9.56
C ASN A 186 -20.23 18.52 -10.98
N ALA A 187 -21.27 19.06 -11.61
CA ALA A 187 -21.21 19.56 -12.97
C ALA A 187 -20.20 20.71 -13.18
N ALA A 188 -20.01 21.57 -12.18
CA ALA A 188 -19.03 22.66 -12.24
C ALA A 188 -17.60 22.12 -12.27
N LEU A 189 -17.27 21.17 -11.36
CA LEU A 189 -15.99 20.49 -11.35
C LEU A 189 -15.69 19.78 -12.67
N TYR A 190 -16.70 19.09 -13.24
CA TYR A 190 -16.53 18.43 -14.54
C TYR A 190 -16.15 19.46 -15.64
N SER A 191 -16.85 20.60 -15.70
CA SER A 191 -16.57 21.63 -16.68
C SER A 191 -15.16 22.26 -16.49
N GLN A 192 -14.76 22.48 -15.24
CA GLN A 192 -13.43 22.98 -14.89
C GLN A 192 -12.31 22.01 -15.34
N LEU A 193 -12.46 20.73 -15.02
CA LEU A 193 -11.45 19.72 -15.38
C LEU A 193 -11.39 19.50 -16.90
N LEU A 194 -12.54 19.56 -17.60
CA LEU A 194 -12.60 19.47 -19.05
C LEU A 194 -11.88 20.65 -19.72
N GLU A 195 -12.07 21.86 -19.20
CA GLU A 195 -11.38 23.04 -19.73
C GLU A 195 -9.88 22.98 -19.45
N ALA A 196 -9.45 22.58 -18.24
CA ALA A 196 -8.05 22.38 -17.93
C ALA A 196 -7.39 21.34 -18.86
N TYR A 197 -8.09 20.26 -19.19
CA TYR A 197 -7.61 19.25 -20.13
C TYR A 197 -7.42 19.78 -21.56
N ARG A 198 -8.32 20.68 -22.00
CA ARG A 198 -8.23 21.26 -23.36
C ARG A 198 -7.07 22.25 -23.54
N GLN A 199 -6.51 22.74 -22.43
CA GLN A 199 -5.40 23.69 -22.41
C GLN A 199 -4.03 23.02 -22.34
N THR A 200 -3.97 21.67 -22.17
CA THR A 200 -2.74 20.88 -22.16
C THR A 200 -2.48 20.24 -23.53
#